data_77addcda5690d8396b3ff3045d77bd5c
#
_entry.id   77addcda5690d8396b3ff3045d77bd5c
#
_cell.length_a   1.000
_cell.length_b   1.000
_cell.length_c   1.000
_cell.angle_alpha   90.00
_cell.angle_beta   90.00
_cell.angle_gamma   90.00
#
_symmetry.space_group_name_H-M   'P 1'
#
loop_
_entity.id
_entity.type
_entity.pdbx_description
1 polymer ?
#
loop_
_entity_poly.entity_id
_entity_poly.type
_entity_poly.pdbx_seq_one_letter_code
_entity_poly.pdbx_strand_id
1 'polypeptide(L)'
;MTTPSLTFAFQAAPTSEDPVADNVLYKEVVEDCHLGMELGFEAAWFLEHHFSDYYPTPSPLVFMAHVAAECPTLGLGTSVLVIPWYNPLRLAEEISMVNALTEGTLHIGMGRGTAKMEYDAYGVDMNEARARFAETWQIVDQAMSGKPFTYDGKF
;
A
#
# COMPACT_ATOMS: atom_id res chain seq x y z
N MET A 1 10.13 -15.87 -28.04
CA MET A 1 9.44 -16.08 -26.75
C MET A 1 10.47 -15.81 -25.67
N THR A 2 10.33 -14.75 -24.91
CA THR A 2 11.20 -14.46 -23.75
C THR A 2 10.83 -15.46 -22.66
N THR A 3 11.81 -16.20 -22.13
CA THR A 3 11.61 -17.04 -20.96
C THR A 3 11.14 -16.13 -19.82
N PRO A 4 10.05 -16.47 -19.11
CA PRO A 4 9.65 -15.67 -17.96
C PRO A 4 10.80 -15.66 -16.94
N SER A 5 11.27 -14.47 -16.59
CA SER A 5 12.23 -14.32 -15.49
C SER A 5 11.49 -14.55 -14.17
N LEU A 6 12.03 -15.40 -13.32
CA LEU A 6 11.52 -15.57 -11.97
C LEU A 6 12.03 -14.38 -11.13
N THR A 7 11.11 -13.64 -10.55
CA THR A 7 11.43 -12.50 -9.68
C THR A 7 11.03 -12.82 -8.25
N PHE A 8 11.79 -12.30 -7.29
CA PHE A 8 11.53 -12.51 -5.88
C PHE A 8 11.09 -11.20 -5.24
N ALA A 9 10.07 -11.29 -4.42
CA ALA A 9 9.61 -10.19 -3.58
C ALA A 9 9.44 -10.70 -2.14
N PHE A 10 9.51 -9.81 -1.17
CA PHE A 10 9.30 -10.14 0.23
C PHE A 10 8.26 -9.20 0.85
N GLN A 11 7.65 -9.67 1.93
CA GLN A 11 6.71 -8.88 2.69
C GLN A 11 7.46 -8.11 3.77
N ALA A 12 7.54 -6.81 3.62
CA ALA A 12 8.13 -5.91 4.58
C ALA A 12 7.05 -5.46 5.58
N ALA A 13 6.99 -6.11 6.72
CA ALA A 13 5.96 -5.86 7.71
C ALA A 13 6.58 -5.72 9.09
N PRO A 14 6.38 -4.60 9.78
CA PRO A 14 6.86 -4.43 11.14
C PRO A 14 6.09 -5.38 12.07
N THR A 15 6.76 -6.37 12.60
CA THR A 15 6.19 -7.32 13.58
C THR A 15 7.15 -7.58 14.70
N SER A 16 6.65 -7.76 15.91
CA SER A 16 7.44 -8.21 17.06
C SER A 16 6.60 -9.11 17.95
N GLU A 17 7.21 -10.15 18.54
CA GLU A 17 6.58 -10.96 19.57
C GLU A 17 6.53 -10.24 20.93
N ASP A 18 7.48 -9.33 21.14
CA ASP A 18 7.55 -8.48 22.34
C ASP A 18 7.09 -7.05 22.00
N PRO A 19 6.55 -6.30 22.99
CA PRO A 19 6.22 -4.90 22.81
C PRO A 19 7.47 -4.07 22.45
N VAL A 20 7.53 -3.61 21.20
CA VAL A 20 8.59 -2.77 20.68
C VAL A 20 7.96 -1.46 20.17
N ALA A 21 8.65 -0.35 20.35
CA ALA A 21 8.16 0.93 19.86
C ALA A 21 8.15 0.96 18.33
N ASP A 22 7.08 1.50 17.72
CA ASP A 22 6.87 1.53 16.27
C ASP A 22 8.06 2.12 15.49
N ASN A 23 8.72 3.13 16.05
CA ASN A 23 9.88 3.75 15.42
C ASN A 23 11.10 2.79 15.32
N VAL A 24 11.18 1.79 16.16
CA VAL A 24 12.21 0.73 16.07
C VAL A 24 11.81 -0.24 14.98
N LEU A 25 10.56 -0.71 14.98
CA LEU A 25 10.03 -1.61 13.95
C LEU A 25 10.17 -1.02 12.53
N TYR A 26 9.85 0.26 12.35
CA TYR A 26 9.99 0.91 11.03
C TYR A 26 11.44 1.00 10.57
N LYS A 27 12.41 1.18 11.48
CA LYS A 27 13.83 1.15 11.14
C LYS A 27 14.29 -0.24 10.73
N GLU A 28 13.88 -1.28 11.46
CA GLU A 28 14.19 -2.67 11.12
C GLU A 28 13.65 -3.03 9.72
N VAL A 29 12.42 -2.61 9.39
CA VAL A 29 11.86 -2.82 8.05
C VAL A 29 12.67 -2.11 6.96
N VAL A 30 13.20 -0.92 7.22
CA VAL A 30 14.09 -0.23 6.27
C VAL A 30 15.41 -1.00 6.11
N GLU A 31 15.99 -1.52 7.20
CA GLU A 31 17.17 -2.38 7.17
C GLU A 31 16.91 -3.67 6.36
N ASP A 32 15.75 -4.28 6.53
CA ASP A 32 15.32 -5.43 5.71
C ASP A 32 15.16 -5.07 4.24
N CYS A 33 14.71 -3.87 3.92
CA CYS A 33 14.64 -3.38 2.53
C CYS A 33 16.03 -3.22 1.91
N HIS A 34 16.99 -2.68 2.65
CA HIS A 34 18.41 -2.63 2.21
C HIS A 34 18.96 -4.02 1.97
N LEU A 35 18.76 -4.94 2.91
CA LEU A 35 19.20 -6.33 2.77
C LEU A 35 18.51 -7.01 1.56
N GLY A 36 17.23 -6.76 1.36
CA GLY A 36 16.47 -7.27 0.22
C GLY A 36 17.08 -6.82 -1.12
N MET A 37 17.45 -5.54 -1.23
CA MET A 37 18.16 -5.04 -2.41
C MET A 37 19.52 -5.72 -2.63
N GLU A 38 20.32 -5.87 -1.58
CA GLU A 38 21.63 -6.54 -1.64
C GLU A 38 21.50 -8.00 -2.08
N LEU A 39 20.46 -8.69 -1.65
CA LEU A 39 20.18 -10.08 -2.01
C LEU A 39 19.51 -10.25 -3.39
N GLY A 40 19.18 -9.14 -4.07
CA GLY A 40 18.59 -9.14 -5.40
C GLY A 40 17.08 -9.41 -5.43
N PHE A 41 16.36 -9.13 -4.35
CA PHE A 41 14.90 -9.09 -4.39
C PHE A 41 14.42 -7.93 -5.24
N GLU A 42 13.35 -8.15 -6.01
CA GLU A 42 12.83 -7.15 -6.92
C GLU A 42 11.95 -6.11 -6.21
N ALA A 43 11.21 -6.52 -5.20
CA ALA A 43 10.26 -5.63 -4.52
C ALA A 43 10.02 -6.01 -3.05
N ALA A 44 9.73 -5.00 -2.24
CA ALA A 44 9.18 -5.11 -0.89
C ALA A 44 7.67 -4.81 -0.90
N TRP A 45 6.87 -5.61 -0.21
CA TRP A 45 5.42 -5.48 -0.14
C TRP A 45 4.95 -5.12 1.26
N PHE A 46 4.09 -4.09 1.36
CA PHE A 46 3.60 -3.52 2.60
C PHE A 46 2.11 -3.78 2.78
N LEU A 47 1.72 -4.11 4.03
CA LEU A 47 0.32 -4.30 4.42
C LEU A 47 -0.28 -2.99 4.93
N GLU A 48 -1.61 -2.96 5.01
CA GLU A 48 -2.38 -1.93 5.70
C GLU A 48 -3.21 -2.54 6.82
N HIS A 49 -2.95 -2.12 8.06
CA HIS A 49 -3.75 -2.45 9.23
C HIS A 49 -3.87 -1.25 10.18
N HIS A 50 -4.96 -1.19 10.92
CA HIS A 50 -5.29 -0.05 11.75
C HIS A 50 -5.70 -0.49 13.16
N PHE A 51 -5.44 0.39 14.13
CA PHE A 51 -5.93 0.31 15.51
C PHE A 51 -5.54 -0.97 16.26
N SER A 52 -4.45 -1.61 15.88
CA SER A 52 -3.95 -2.80 16.55
C SER A 52 -2.43 -2.85 16.46
N ASP A 53 -1.79 -3.61 17.36
CA ASP A 53 -0.35 -3.85 17.32
C ASP A 53 0.03 -4.92 16.27
N TYR A 54 -0.98 -5.47 15.58
CA TYR A 54 -0.79 -6.42 14.49
C TYR A 54 -0.50 -5.67 13.19
N TYR A 55 0.74 -5.69 12.74
CA TYR A 55 1.23 -4.92 11.59
C TYR A 55 0.90 -3.41 11.71
N PRO A 56 1.61 -2.64 12.54
CA PRO A 56 1.32 -1.22 12.75
C PRO A 56 1.72 -0.36 11.54
N THR A 57 1.05 -0.58 10.42
CA THR A 57 1.27 0.15 9.15
C THR A 57 -0.04 0.78 8.69
N PRO A 58 -0.48 1.87 9.34
CA PRO A 58 -1.77 2.50 9.03
C PRO A 58 -1.78 3.24 7.69
N SER A 59 -0.62 3.55 7.13
CA SER A 59 -0.50 4.20 5.83
C SER A 59 0.69 3.64 5.06
N PRO A 60 0.48 2.57 4.27
CA PRO A 60 1.55 1.99 3.45
C PRO A 60 2.19 3.02 2.52
N LEU A 61 1.40 3.90 1.89
CA LEU A 61 1.92 4.91 0.96
C LEU A 61 2.87 5.90 1.63
N VAL A 62 2.58 6.33 2.87
CA VAL A 62 3.49 7.21 3.64
C VAL A 62 4.80 6.48 3.94
N PHE A 63 4.71 5.20 4.34
CA PHE A 63 5.89 4.43 4.65
C PHE A 63 6.70 4.09 3.39
N MET A 64 6.04 3.75 2.29
CA MET A 64 6.69 3.54 0.99
C MET A 64 7.42 4.79 0.49
N ALA A 65 6.89 5.99 0.71
CA ALA A 65 7.59 7.23 0.38
C ALA A 65 8.90 7.40 1.17
N HIS A 66 8.92 6.96 2.44
CA HIS A 66 10.14 6.93 3.24
C HIS A 66 11.13 5.88 2.71
N VAL A 67 10.65 4.65 2.46
CA VAL A 67 11.49 3.57 1.91
C VAL A 67 12.04 3.93 0.53
N ALA A 68 11.29 4.62 -0.31
CA ALA A 68 11.77 5.09 -1.61
C ALA A 68 12.98 6.03 -1.51
N ALA A 69 13.05 6.83 -0.44
CA ALA A 69 14.22 7.70 -0.21
C ALA A 69 15.45 6.94 0.25
N GLU A 70 15.27 5.85 1.01
CA GLU A 70 16.36 5.02 1.55
C GLU A 70 16.80 3.93 0.54
N CYS A 71 15.85 3.37 -0.21
CA CYS A 71 16.03 2.26 -1.14
C CYS A 71 15.47 2.60 -2.53
N PRO A 72 16.03 3.58 -3.26
CA PRO A 72 15.39 4.19 -4.43
C PRO A 72 15.11 3.21 -5.57
N THR A 73 15.92 2.18 -5.75
CA THR A 73 15.79 1.22 -6.86
C THR A 73 14.98 -0.02 -6.51
N LEU A 74 14.64 -0.22 -5.23
CA LEU A 74 13.78 -1.33 -4.82
C LEU A 74 12.35 -1.10 -5.31
N GLY A 75 11.76 -2.12 -5.94
CA GLY A 75 10.33 -2.09 -6.23
C GLY A 75 9.51 -2.05 -4.94
N LEU A 76 8.43 -1.27 -4.94
CA LEU A 76 7.56 -1.13 -3.76
C LEU A 76 6.15 -1.58 -4.12
N GLY A 77 5.52 -2.32 -3.23
CA GLY A 77 4.17 -2.83 -3.46
C GLY A 77 3.26 -2.72 -2.23
N THR A 78 1.96 -2.65 -2.46
CA THR A 78 0.95 -2.75 -1.39
C THR A 78 0.20 -4.08 -1.46
N SER A 79 0.04 -4.73 -0.33
CA SER A 79 -0.66 -6.03 -0.24
C SER A 79 -1.56 -6.10 1.01
N VAL A 80 -2.55 -5.25 1.06
CA VAL A 80 -3.15 -4.39 0.03
C VAL A 80 -3.43 -2.99 0.59
N LEU A 81 -3.79 -2.00 -0.24
CA LEU A 81 -4.52 -0.82 0.19
C LEU A 81 -6.01 -1.17 0.35
N VAL A 82 -6.60 -0.83 1.48
CA VAL A 82 -8.01 -1.14 1.79
C VAL A 82 -8.90 0.02 1.34
N ILE A 83 -9.15 0.11 0.06
CA ILE A 83 -9.69 1.29 -0.60
C ILE A 83 -11.16 1.68 -0.28
N PRO A 84 -12.03 0.86 0.37
CA PRO A 84 -13.40 1.28 0.69
C PRO A 84 -13.54 2.48 1.62
N TRP A 85 -12.53 2.84 2.39
CA TRP A 85 -12.55 4.01 3.29
C TRP A 85 -11.67 5.17 2.81
N TYR A 86 -11.01 5.04 1.66
CA TYR A 86 -10.25 6.14 1.08
C TYR A 86 -11.13 7.10 0.27
N ASN A 87 -10.79 8.39 0.31
CA ASN A 87 -11.24 9.29 -0.74
C ASN A 87 -10.49 8.93 -2.03
N PRO A 88 -11.18 8.57 -3.12
CA PRO A 88 -10.52 8.03 -4.32
C PRO A 88 -9.61 9.03 -5.04
N LEU A 89 -9.96 10.32 -5.06
CA LEU A 89 -9.11 11.34 -5.69
C LEU A 89 -7.83 11.55 -4.90
N ARG A 90 -7.96 11.61 -3.56
CA ARG A 90 -6.80 11.72 -2.68
C ARG A 90 -5.88 10.53 -2.81
N LEU A 91 -6.44 9.33 -2.89
CA LEU A 91 -5.69 8.09 -3.07
C LEU A 91 -4.90 8.11 -4.40
N ALA A 92 -5.53 8.54 -5.49
CA ALA A 92 -4.87 8.65 -6.80
C ALA A 92 -3.69 9.66 -6.78
N GLU A 93 -3.85 10.79 -6.09
CA GLU A 93 -2.78 11.78 -5.91
C GLU A 93 -1.61 11.20 -5.10
N GLU A 94 -1.89 10.49 -4.00
CA GLU A 94 -0.88 9.87 -3.14
C GLU A 94 -0.13 8.75 -3.87
N ILE A 95 -0.82 7.90 -4.62
CA ILE A 95 -0.19 6.87 -5.48
C ILE A 95 0.73 7.55 -6.51
N SER A 96 0.25 8.60 -7.18
CA SER A 96 1.03 9.32 -8.17
C SER A 96 2.28 9.96 -7.58
N MET A 97 2.16 10.49 -6.35
CA MET A 97 3.29 11.07 -5.63
C MET A 97 4.34 10.02 -5.27
N VAL A 98 3.93 8.87 -4.73
CA VAL A 98 4.85 7.77 -4.42
C VAL A 98 5.54 7.27 -5.69
N ASN A 99 4.80 7.14 -6.80
CA ASN A 99 5.38 6.75 -8.09
C ASN A 99 6.44 7.74 -8.59
N ALA A 100 6.28 9.03 -8.30
CA ALA A 100 7.25 10.05 -8.67
C ALA A 100 8.49 10.08 -7.75
N LEU A 101 8.39 9.53 -6.54
CA LEU A 101 9.46 9.47 -5.55
C LEU A 101 10.34 8.22 -5.67
N THR A 102 9.84 7.14 -6.27
CA THR A 102 10.60 5.89 -6.44
C THR A 102 11.22 5.80 -7.83
N GLU A 103 12.42 5.23 -7.92
CA GLU A 103 13.06 4.82 -9.18
C GLU A 103 12.74 3.35 -9.51
N GLY A 104 12.31 2.57 -8.50
CA GLY A 104 11.88 1.19 -8.66
C GLY A 104 10.45 1.08 -9.23
N THR A 105 10.04 -0.14 -9.52
CA THR A 105 8.65 -0.39 -9.98
C THR A 105 7.67 -0.24 -8.83
N LEU A 106 6.59 0.53 -9.05
CA LEU A 106 5.50 0.64 -8.09
C LEU A 106 4.37 -0.35 -8.43
N HIS A 107 4.01 -1.19 -7.47
CA HIS A 107 2.92 -2.17 -7.56
C HIS A 107 1.80 -1.80 -6.60
N ILE A 108 0.60 -1.55 -7.09
CA ILE A 108 -0.54 -1.18 -6.24
C ILE A 108 -1.55 -2.33 -6.17
N GLY A 109 -1.46 -3.11 -5.11
CA GLY A 109 -2.49 -4.08 -4.75
C GLY A 109 -3.58 -3.39 -3.95
N MET A 110 -4.83 -3.55 -4.37
CA MET A 110 -6.00 -2.97 -3.72
C MET A 110 -6.93 -4.06 -3.21
N GLY A 111 -7.50 -3.87 -2.04
CA GLY A 111 -8.40 -4.81 -1.41
C GLY A 111 -9.59 -4.14 -0.75
N ARG A 112 -10.59 -4.94 -0.40
CA ARG A 112 -11.77 -4.45 0.34
C ARG A 112 -11.58 -4.49 1.86
N GLY A 113 -10.53 -5.15 2.35
CA GLY A 113 -10.36 -5.41 3.77
C GLY A 113 -11.33 -6.48 4.32
N THR A 114 -11.03 -6.95 5.52
CA THR A 114 -11.81 -8.01 6.18
C THR A 114 -12.01 -7.75 7.69
N ALA A 115 -11.31 -6.77 8.26
CA ALA A 115 -11.35 -6.49 9.68
C ALA A 115 -12.54 -5.59 10.04
N LYS A 116 -13.56 -6.17 10.67
CA LYS A 116 -14.76 -5.42 11.08
C LYS A 116 -14.45 -4.24 11.98
N MET A 117 -13.46 -4.39 12.88
CA MET A 117 -13.03 -3.32 13.78
C MET A 117 -12.56 -2.07 13.02
N GLU A 118 -11.83 -2.25 11.92
CA GLU A 118 -11.35 -1.15 11.08
C GLU A 118 -12.51 -0.45 10.37
N TYR A 119 -13.46 -1.22 9.82
CA TYR A 119 -14.70 -0.68 9.25
C TYR A 119 -15.51 0.14 10.23
N ASP A 120 -15.71 -0.39 11.45
CA ASP A 120 -16.46 0.30 12.51
C ASP A 120 -15.76 1.61 12.91
N ALA A 121 -14.45 1.60 13.04
CA ALA A 121 -13.66 2.78 13.41
C ALA A 121 -13.69 3.88 12.34
N TYR A 122 -13.68 3.51 11.06
CA TYR A 122 -13.83 4.46 9.95
C TYR A 122 -15.30 4.85 9.66
N GLY A 123 -16.27 4.26 10.35
CA GLY A 123 -17.69 4.54 10.12
C GLY A 123 -18.21 4.07 8.77
N VAL A 124 -17.58 3.06 8.18
CA VAL A 124 -17.95 2.48 6.88
C VAL A 124 -18.73 1.18 7.10
N ASP A 125 -19.91 1.05 6.49
CA ASP A 125 -20.65 -0.20 6.56
C ASP A 125 -19.94 -1.30 5.77
N MET A 126 -19.54 -2.35 6.45
CA MET A 126 -18.83 -3.49 5.84
C MET A 126 -19.69 -4.23 4.80
N ASN A 127 -21.03 -4.14 4.88
CA ASN A 127 -21.93 -4.68 3.86
C ASN A 127 -21.79 -3.94 2.52
N GLU A 128 -21.38 -2.68 2.54
CA GLU A 128 -21.12 -1.88 1.34
C GLU A 128 -19.70 -2.06 0.77
N ALA A 129 -18.83 -2.82 1.45
CA ALA A 129 -17.41 -2.94 1.12
C ALA A 129 -17.12 -3.24 -0.36
N ARG A 130 -17.88 -4.14 -0.96
CA ARG A 130 -17.70 -4.50 -2.38
C ARG A 130 -18.12 -3.38 -3.33
N ALA A 131 -19.22 -2.70 -3.03
CA ALA A 131 -19.71 -1.60 -3.85
C ALA A 131 -18.79 -0.39 -3.75
N ARG A 132 -18.34 -0.04 -2.53
CA ARG A 132 -17.34 1.01 -2.30
C ARG A 132 -16.02 0.69 -3.00
N PHE A 133 -15.53 -0.53 -2.86
CA PHE A 133 -14.32 -0.97 -3.56
C PHE A 133 -14.43 -0.76 -5.07
N ALA A 134 -15.52 -1.22 -5.68
CA ALA A 134 -15.72 -1.12 -7.13
C ALA A 134 -15.77 0.35 -7.60
N GLU A 135 -16.47 1.21 -6.87
CA GLU A 135 -16.58 2.64 -7.18
C GLU A 135 -15.25 3.37 -6.98
N THR A 136 -14.61 3.17 -5.84
CA THR A 136 -13.28 3.75 -5.55
C THR A 136 -12.25 3.34 -6.60
N TRP A 137 -12.21 2.05 -6.95
CA TRP A 137 -11.33 1.54 -8.01
C TRP A 137 -11.56 2.25 -9.34
N GLN A 138 -12.80 2.38 -9.79
CA GLN A 138 -13.13 3.04 -11.06
C GLN A 138 -12.70 4.51 -11.08
N ILE A 139 -12.88 5.21 -9.97
CA ILE A 139 -12.47 6.62 -9.87
C ILE A 139 -10.94 6.74 -9.89
N VAL A 140 -10.23 5.88 -9.13
CA VAL A 140 -8.76 5.87 -9.12
C VAL A 140 -8.21 5.57 -10.52
N ASP A 141 -8.75 4.56 -11.20
CA ASP A 141 -8.32 4.18 -12.56
C ASP A 141 -8.50 5.34 -13.55
N GLN A 142 -9.65 6.03 -13.49
CA GLN A 142 -9.89 7.22 -14.33
C GLN A 142 -8.95 8.37 -13.98
N ALA A 143 -8.73 8.65 -12.69
CA ALA A 143 -7.82 9.70 -12.25
C ALA A 143 -6.37 9.44 -12.71
N MET A 144 -5.91 8.19 -12.60
CA MET A 144 -4.58 7.78 -13.05
C MET A 144 -4.39 7.84 -14.57
N SER A 145 -5.48 7.92 -15.36
CA SER A 145 -5.39 8.09 -16.81
C SER A 145 -4.83 9.46 -17.26
N GLY A 146 -4.78 10.43 -16.35
CA GLY A 146 -4.35 11.81 -16.62
C GLY A 146 -5.31 12.62 -17.51
N LYS A 147 -6.54 12.13 -17.75
CA LYS A 147 -7.55 12.81 -18.55
C LYS A 147 -8.63 13.41 -17.66
N PRO A 148 -9.20 14.56 -18.03
CA PRO A 148 -10.39 15.06 -17.33
C PRO A 148 -11.53 14.05 -17.36
N PHE A 149 -12.18 13.84 -16.23
CA PHE A 149 -13.33 12.96 -16.13
C PHE A 149 -14.36 13.51 -15.13
N THR A 150 -15.56 12.98 -15.18
CA THR A 150 -16.60 13.15 -14.18
C THR A 150 -17.10 11.77 -13.78
N TYR A 151 -17.47 11.63 -12.52
CA TYR A 151 -18.01 10.39 -12.00
C TYR A 151 -19.27 10.69 -11.18
N ASP A 152 -20.35 9.99 -11.48
CA ASP A 152 -21.62 10.07 -10.74
C ASP A 152 -21.80 8.74 -10.01
N GLY A 153 -21.43 8.73 -8.73
CA GLY A 153 -21.41 7.55 -7.88
C GLY A 153 -22.32 7.69 -6.66
N LYS A 154 -22.34 6.63 -5.84
CA LYS A 154 -23.12 6.59 -4.60
C LYS A 154 -22.28 7.03 -3.39
N PHE A 155 -20.98 6.84 -3.39
CA PHE A 155 -20.11 6.95 -2.21
C PHE A 155 -19.14 8.12 -2.28
#